data_de1d5e16f24ad050ecc79ad7bb16072a
#
_entry.id   de1d5e16f24ad050ecc79ad7bb16072a
#
_cell.length_a   1.000
_cell.length_b   1.000
_cell.length_c   1.000
_cell.angle_alpha   90.00
_cell.angle_beta   90.00
_cell.angle_gamma   90.00
#
_symmetry.space_group_name_H-M   'P 1'
#
loop_
_entity.id
_entity.type
_entity.pdbx_description
1 polymer ?
#
loop_
_entity_poly.entity_id
_entity_poly.type
_entity_poly.pdbx_seq_one_letter_code
_entity_poly.pdbx_strand_id
1 'polypeptide(L)'
;MDLPDNIRREESADKLFLQTPGHGSYLAYIRPIVGDLARKVGFDESEIAKIEMAVDEACSNVVKHAYSPDKEWCWQHRDPEIRLDIRTEGGSLVIEINDHGQRFDFANYRPTDMETDLREMKRGGYGIPIMRNFMDEVQYSSNDQTGNTLRMVKYLKKS
;
A
#
# COMPACT_ATOMS: atom_id res chain seq x y z
N MET A 1 37.07 0.44 28.02
CA MET A 1 37.03 1.78 27.44
C MET A 1 35.56 2.02 27.12
N ASP A 2 34.85 2.65 28.05
CA ASP A 2 33.43 2.88 27.92
C ASP A 2 33.22 3.96 26.87
N LEU A 3 32.46 3.63 25.83
CA LEU A 3 32.01 4.59 24.83
C LEU A 3 31.05 5.56 25.50
N PRO A 4 31.13 6.86 25.23
CA PRO A 4 30.25 7.84 25.86
C PRO A 4 28.79 7.57 25.49
N ASP A 5 27.91 7.66 26.50
CA ASP A 5 26.46 7.44 26.46
C ASP A 5 25.68 8.34 25.49
N ASN A 6 26.36 9.12 24.66
CA ASN A 6 25.77 10.10 23.74
C ASN A 6 25.61 9.62 22.30
N ILE A 7 25.92 8.36 21.99
CA ILE A 7 25.49 7.79 20.74
C ILE A 7 24.07 7.23 20.95
N ARG A 8 23.10 8.13 21.11
CA ARG A 8 21.74 7.83 20.72
C ARG A 8 21.85 7.43 19.25
N ARG A 9 21.72 6.13 18.96
CA ARG A 9 21.31 5.73 17.63
C ARG A 9 19.98 6.43 17.42
N GLU A 10 19.99 7.54 16.68
CA GLU A 10 18.79 7.96 15.99
C GLU A 10 18.34 6.70 15.26
N GLU A 11 17.16 6.19 15.61
CA GLU A 11 16.53 5.12 14.84
C GLU A 11 16.42 5.70 13.44
N SER A 12 17.40 5.38 12.60
CA SER A 12 17.45 5.87 11.23
C SER A 12 16.21 5.30 10.56
N ALA A 13 15.26 6.17 10.24
CA ALA A 13 14.08 5.77 9.49
C ALA A 13 14.56 5.15 8.17
N ASP A 14 14.40 3.84 8.04
CA ASP A 14 14.70 3.19 6.78
C ASP A 14 13.68 3.67 5.74
N LYS A 15 14.18 4.08 4.59
CA LYS A 15 13.35 4.49 3.45
C LYS A 15 13.70 3.62 2.25
N LEU A 16 12.69 3.05 1.63
CA LEU A 16 12.82 2.29 0.41
C LEU A 16 11.86 2.83 -0.65
N PHE A 17 12.38 3.04 -1.84
CA PHE A 17 11.63 3.44 -3.02
C PHE A 17 11.58 2.29 -4.00
N LEU A 18 10.38 1.93 -4.43
CA LEU A 18 10.16 0.98 -5.52
C LEU A 18 9.41 1.68 -6.64
N GLN A 19 9.82 1.42 -7.86
CA GLN A 19 9.10 1.84 -9.04
C GLN A 19 8.98 0.65 -9.98
N THR A 20 7.76 0.34 -10.37
CA THR A 20 7.47 -0.76 -11.29
C THR A 20 6.53 -0.31 -12.40
N PRO A 21 6.57 -0.96 -13.57
CA PRO A 21 5.48 -0.80 -14.52
C PRO A 21 4.13 -1.14 -13.87
N GLY A 22 3.08 -0.41 -14.26
CA GLY A 22 1.70 -0.61 -13.80
C GLY A 22 1.05 -1.85 -14.38
N HIS A 23 1.72 -2.99 -14.28
CA HIS A 23 1.27 -4.27 -14.85
C HIS A 23 1.26 -5.37 -13.79
N GLY A 24 0.22 -6.21 -13.81
CA GLY A 24 -0.01 -7.20 -12.77
C GLY A 24 1.12 -8.20 -12.55
N SER A 25 1.93 -8.49 -13.57
CA SER A 25 3.09 -9.40 -13.47
C SER A 25 4.17 -8.92 -12.50
N TYR A 26 4.24 -7.61 -12.20
CA TYR A 26 5.24 -7.06 -11.30
C TYR A 26 4.81 -7.06 -9.83
N LEU A 27 3.53 -7.28 -9.54
CA LEU A 27 3.01 -7.25 -8.17
C LEU A 27 3.62 -8.33 -7.28
N ALA A 28 3.96 -9.48 -7.85
CA ALA A 28 4.60 -10.59 -7.14
C ALA A 28 5.97 -10.22 -6.53
N TYR A 29 6.65 -9.21 -7.07
CA TYR A 29 7.95 -8.74 -6.54
C TYR A 29 7.81 -7.76 -5.39
N ILE A 30 6.69 -7.04 -5.31
CA ILE A 30 6.45 -6.02 -4.27
C ILE A 30 6.22 -6.68 -2.92
N ARG A 31 5.38 -7.70 -2.90
CA ARG A 31 4.95 -8.39 -1.68
C ARG A 31 6.10 -8.88 -0.79
N PRO A 32 7.09 -9.66 -1.27
CA PRO A 32 8.20 -10.14 -0.44
C PRO A 32 9.03 -9.00 0.15
N ILE A 33 9.24 -7.92 -0.61
CA ILE A 33 10.00 -6.76 -0.15
C ILE A 33 9.30 -6.08 1.02
N VAL A 34 8.00 -5.89 0.93
CA VAL A 34 7.19 -5.32 2.01
C VAL A 34 7.20 -6.23 3.23
N GLY A 35 7.06 -7.54 3.04
CA GLY A 35 7.14 -8.53 4.12
C GLY A 35 8.48 -8.52 4.86
N ASP A 36 9.59 -8.42 4.12
CA ASP A 36 10.93 -8.35 4.72
C ASP A 36 11.13 -7.08 5.54
N LEU A 37 10.63 -5.94 5.06
CA LEU A 37 10.67 -4.69 5.83
C LEU A 37 9.79 -4.76 7.08
N ALA A 38 8.59 -5.32 6.98
CA ALA A 38 7.71 -5.52 8.13
C ALA A 38 8.36 -6.44 9.19
N ARG A 39 9.03 -7.50 8.74
CA ARG A 39 9.78 -8.40 9.63
C ARG A 39 10.94 -7.68 10.33
N LYS A 40 11.64 -6.80 9.61
CA LYS A 40 12.72 -5.97 10.17
C LYS A 40 12.20 -4.99 11.23
N VAL A 41 11.01 -4.46 11.09
CA VAL A 41 10.35 -3.61 12.11
C VAL A 41 10.01 -4.42 13.37
N GLY A 42 9.75 -5.72 13.24
CA GLY A 42 9.44 -6.62 14.34
C GLY A 42 7.99 -7.11 14.38
N PHE A 43 7.24 -6.95 13.28
CA PHE A 43 5.90 -7.53 13.17
C PHE A 43 5.98 -9.06 13.18
N ASP A 44 4.99 -9.71 13.81
CA ASP A 44 4.84 -11.15 13.72
C ASP A 44 4.32 -11.60 12.34
N GLU A 45 4.43 -12.89 12.03
CA GLU A 45 4.06 -13.43 10.72
C GLU A 45 2.56 -13.24 10.39
N SER A 46 1.68 -13.18 11.38
CA SER A 46 0.25 -12.90 11.18
C SER A 46 0.02 -11.46 10.73
N GLU A 47 0.69 -10.50 11.38
CA GLU A 47 0.61 -9.09 11.00
C GLU A 47 1.29 -8.83 9.65
N ILE A 48 2.43 -9.50 9.37
CA ILE A 48 3.12 -9.43 8.08
C ILE A 48 2.18 -9.89 6.96
N ALA A 49 1.50 -11.02 7.13
CA ALA A 49 0.54 -11.52 6.14
C ALA A 49 -0.59 -10.51 5.85
N LYS A 50 -1.10 -9.83 6.86
CA LYS A 50 -2.11 -8.78 6.71
C LYS A 50 -1.58 -7.57 5.94
N ILE A 51 -0.36 -7.13 6.27
CA ILE A 51 0.32 -6.03 5.57
C ILE A 51 0.52 -6.39 4.08
N GLU A 52 1.03 -7.59 3.81
CA GLU A 52 1.24 -8.08 2.44
C GLU A 52 -0.06 -8.12 1.65
N MET A 53 -1.15 -8.62 2.25
CA MET A 53 -2.47 -8.65 1.60
C MET A 53 -3.00 -7.25 1.32
N ALA A 54 -2.86 -6.31 2.25
CA ALA A 54 -3.28 -4.93 2.06
C ALA A 54 -2.53 -4.26 0.89
N VAL A 55 -1.24 -4.49 0.78
CA VAL A 55 -0.41 -3.95 -0.32
C VAL A 55 -0.76 -4.60 -1.66
N ASP A 56 -0.96 -5.92 -1.68
CA ASP A 56 -1.39 -6.63 -2.89
C ASP A 56 -2.72 -6.07 -3.43
N GLU A 57 -3.69 -5.84 -2.54
CA GLU A 57 -4.98 -5.27 -2.92
C GLU A 57 -4.85 -3.83 -3.41
N ALA A 58 -4.05 -3.01 -2.73
CA ALA A 58 -3.81 -1.64 -3.12
C ALA A 58 -3.16 -1.54 -4.52
N CYS A 59 -2.10 -2.31 -4.76
CA CYS A 59 -1.42 -2.34 -6.06
C CYS A 59 -2.31 -2.94 -7.16
N SER A 60 -3.07 -4.00 -6.86
CA SER A 60 -4.04 -4.58 -7.79
C SER A 60 -5.12 -3.58 -8.20
N ASN A 61 -5.59 -2.76 -7.27
CA ASN A 61 -6.55 -1.72 -7.56
C ASN A 61 -5.98 -0.66 -8.51
N VAL A 62 -4.71 -0.26 -8.34
CA VAL A 62 -4.05 0.64 -9.28
C VAL A 62 -4.02 0.03 -10.69
N VAL A 63 -3.58 -1.22 -10.82
CA VAL A 63 -3.51 -1.89 -12.13
C VAL A 63 -4.88 -1.99 -12.79
N LYS A 64 -5.90 -2.39 -12.04
CA LYS A 64 -7.25 -2.64 -12.60
C LYS A 64 -8.04 -1.38 -12.87
N HIS A 65 -7.89 -0.35 -12.06
CA HIS A 65 -8.78 0.82 -12.07
C HIS A 65 -8.09 2.09 -12.56
N ALA A 66 -6.85 2.33 -12.19
CA ALA A 66 -6.11 3.50 -12.62
C ALA A 66 -5.62 3.36 -14.06
N TYR A 67 -5.22 2.16 -14.46
CA TYR A 67 -4.61 1.87 -15.75
C TYR A 67 -5.42 0.87 -16.60
N SER A 68 -6.74 0.92 -16.49
CA SER A 68 -7.61 0.06 -17.31
C SER A 68 -7.43 0.33 -18.80
N PRO A 69 -7.25 -0.72 -19.63
CA PRO A 69 -7.06 -0.57 -21.09
C PRO A 69 -8.20 0.14 -21.81
N ASP A 70 -9.40 0.10 -21.25
CA ASP A 70 -10.61 0.69 -21.83
C ASP A 70 -10.67 2.23 -21.72
N LYS A 71 -9.66 2.85 -21.14
CA LYS A 71 -9.62 4.27 -20.88
C LYS A 71 -8.53 4.93 -21.71
N GLU A 72 -8.92 5.55 -22.81
CA GLU A 72 -8.04 6.27 -23.73
C GLU A 72 -7.06 7.25 -23.04
N TRP A 73 -7.44 7.74 -21.87
CA TRP A 73 -6.63 8.68 -21.11
C TRP A 73 -5.29 8.11 -20.64
N CYS A 74 -5.23 6.82 -20.29
CA CYS A 74 -4.02 6.18 -19.76
C CYS A 74 -2.88 6.12 -20.77
N TRP A 75 -3.20 5.99 -22.06
CA TRP A 75 -2.21 5.80 -23.11
C TRP A 75 -1.63 7.10 -23.69
N GLN A 76 -2.29 8.24 -23.43
CA GLN A 76 -1.91 9.50 -24.05
C GLN A 76 -0.83 10.26 -23.28
N HIS A 77 -0.56 9.98 -22.01
CA HIS A 77 0.20 10.87 -21.15
C HIS A 77 1.47 10.29 -20.54
N ARG A 78 1.51 9.02 -20.18
CA ARG A 78 2.69 8.33 -19.61
C ARG A 78 2.52 6.81 -19.64
N ASP A 79 3.66 6.09 -19.61
CA ASP A 79 3.64 4.66 -19.35
C ASP A 79 3.07 4.40 -17.96
N PRO A 80 2.14 3.41 -17.81
CA PRO A 80 1.61 3.02 -16.51
C PRO A 80 2.73 2.63 -15.54
N GLU A 81 2.80 3.29 -14.39
CA GLU A 81 3.78 2.98 -13.35
C GLU A 81 3.16 3.03 -11.96
N ILE A 82 3.70 2.23 -11.06
CA ILE A 82 3.38 2.25 -9.63
C ILE A 82 4.65 2.58 -8.87
N ARG A 83 4.59 3.56 -7.99
CA ARG A 83 5.66 3.91 -7.07
C ARG A 83 5.24 3.61 -5.65
N LEU A 84 6.12 2.97 -4.91
CA LEU A 84 5.96 2.74 -3.47
C LEU A 84 7.06 3.47 -2.72
N ASP A 85 6.64 4.27 -1.76
CA ASP A 85 7.49 4.87 -0.74
C ASP A 85 7.22 4.13 0.57
N ILE A 86 8.20 3.40 1.08
CA ILE A 86 8.07 2.61 2.30
C ILE A 86 9.02 3.17 3.35
N ARG A 87 8.50 3.49 4.54
CA ARG A 87 9.28 4.07 5.64
C ARG A 87 9.02 3.32 6.92
N THR A 88 10.06 3.20 7.74
CA THR A 88 9.94 2.75 9.11
C THR A 88 10.13 3.96 10.03
N GLU A 89 9.16 4.25 10.88
CA GLU A 89 9.18 5.39 11.78
C GLU A 89 8.67 4.98 13.16
N GLY A 90 9.55 5.03 14.22
CA GLY A 90 9.13 4.87 15.61
C GLY A 90 8.31 3.61 15.92
N GLY A 91 8.68 2.46 15.29
CA GLY A 91 7.91 1.20 15.43
C GLY A 91 6.64 1.15 14.56
N SER A 92 6.53 2.00 13.56
CA SER A 92 5.48 1.92 12.53
C SER A 92 6.06 1.62 11.16
N LEU A 93 5.24 1.03 10.30
CA LEU A 93 5.49 0.86 8.88
C LEU A 93 4.53 1.75 8.11
N VAL A 94 5.05 2.70 7.35
CA VAL A 94 4.30 3.61 6.50
C VAL A 94 4.54 3.23 5.04
N ILE A 95 3.47 2.99 4.29
CA ILE A 95 3.52 2.62 2.88
C ILE A 95 2.67 3.61 2.09
N GLU A 96 3.28 4.31 1.16
CA GLU A 96 2.59 5.20 0.22
C GLU A 96 2.69 4.61 -1.18
N ILE A 97 1.55 4.41 -1.82
CA ILE A 97 1.44 3.90 -3.18
C ILE A 97 0.96 5.04 -4.06
N ASN A 98 1.78 5.39 -5.03
CA ASN A 98 1.56 6.53 -5.91
C ASN A 98 1.36 6.06 -7.35
N ASP A 99 0.36 6.62 -8.01
CA ASP A 99 0.07 6.40 -9.43
C ASP A 99 -0.41 7.69 -10.12
N HIS A 100 -0.39 7.70 -11.43
CA HIS A 100 -0.89 8.80 -12.25
C HIS A 100 -2.12 8.41 -13.08
N GLY A 101 -2.77 7.32 -12.71
CA GLY A 101 -3.96 6.83 -13.39
C GLY A 101 -5.22 7.59 -13.02
N GLN A 102 -6.34 7.01 -13.37
CA GLN A 102 -7.63 7.58 -13.04
C GLN A 102 -7.85 7.62 -11.53
N ARG A 103 -8.48 8.69 -11.05
CA ARG A 103 -8.90 8.83 -9.66
C ARG A 103 -9.90 7.74 -9.28
N PHE A 104 -9.77 7.27 -8.05
CA PHE A 104 -10.74 6.39 -7.42
C PHE A 104 -11.56 7.17 -6.39
N ASP A 105 -12.87 6.98 -6.40
CA ASP A 105 -13.76 7.59 -5.39
C ASP A 105 -13.72 6.80 -4.08
N PHE A 106 -12.63 6.95 -3.35
CA PHE A 106 -12.40 6.26 -2.09
C PHE A 106 -13.34 6.73 -0.97
N ALA A 107 -13.73 8.00 -1.01
CA ALA A 107 -14.57 8.60 0.04
C ALA A 107 -16.01 8.08 0.00
N ASN A 108 -16.56 7.85 -1.20
CA ASN A 108 -17.92 7.35 -1.41
C ASN A 108 -17.99 5.82 -1.51
N TYR A 109 -16.85 5.14 -1.42
CA TYR A 109 -16.85 3.69 -1.36
C TYR A 109 -17.56 3.22 -0.09
N ARG A 110 -18.74 2.70 -0.26
CA ARG A 110 -19.48 2.01 0.81
C ARG A 110 -19.20 0.53 0.66
N PRO A 111 -18.64 -0.13 1.69
CA PRO A 111 -18.61 -1.58 1.69
C PRO A 111 -20.04 -2.06 1.63
N THR A 112 -20.40 -2.74 0.56
CA THR A 112 -21.55 -3.63 0.58
C THR A 112 -21.28 -4.66 1.67
N ASP A 113 -22.35 -5.03 2.39
CA ASP A 113 -22.25 -5.98 3.49
C ASP A 113 -21.47 -7.22 3.01
N MET A 114 -20.38 -7.54 3.71
CA MET A 114 -19.47 -8.62 3.33
C MET A 114 -20.20 -9.96 3.18
N GLU A 115 -21.29 -10.18 3.95
CA GLU A 115 -22.13 -11.36 3.81
C GLU A 115 -22.96 -11.35 2.51
N THR A 116 -23.45 -10.19 2.10
CA THR A 116 -24.23 -10.04 0.86
C THR A 116 -23.34 -10.22 -0.37
N ASP A 117 -22.13 -9.68 -0.34
CA ASP A 117 -21.17 -9.81 -1.43
C ASP A 117 -20.64 -11.23 -1.60
N LEU A 118 -20.44 -11.97 -0.51
CA LEU A 118 -20.10 -13.40 -0.55
C LEU A 118 -21.22 -14.25 -1.16
N ARG A 119 -22.48 -13.92 -0.87
CA ARG A 119 -23.64 -14.61 -1.44
C ARG A 119 -23.82 -14.33 -2.93
N GLU A 120 -23.51 -13.12 -3.37
CA GLU A 120 -23.68 -12.71 -4.76
C GLU A 120 -22.47 -13.05 -5.66
N MET A 121 -21.40 -13.65 -5.11
CA MET A 121 -20.15 -13.98 -5.83
C MET A 121 -19.63 -12.82 -6.69
N LYS A 122 -19.77 -11.58 -6.24
CA LYS A 122 -19.22 -10.42 -6.92
C LYS A 122 -17.71 -10.51 -6.90
N ARG A 123 -17.12 -10.83 -8.02
CA ARG A 123 -15.67 -10.81 -8.22
C ARG A 123 -15.18 -9.37 -8.19
N GLY A 124 -14.55 -8.98 -7.10
CA GLY A 124 -13.94 -7.65 -6.92
C GLY A 124 -14.76 -6.77 -5.96
N GLY A 125 -14.11 -5.84 -5.29
CA GLY A 125 -14.69 -4.94 -4.31
C GLY A 125 -14.27 -5.17 -2.87
N TYR A 126 -13.46 -6.20 -2.60
CA TYR A 126 -12.98 -6.50 -1.23
C TYR A 126 -11.70 -5.76 -0.85
N GLY A 127 -11.01 -5.14 -1.80
CA GLY A 127 -9.69 -4.53 -1.57
C GLY A 127 -9.70 -3.44 -0.51
N ILE A 128 -10.67 -2.51 -0.55
CA ILE A 128 -10.74 -1.42 0.44
C ILE A 128 -11.13 -1.94 1.83
N PRO A 129 -12.13 -2.81 2.01
CA PRO A 129 -12.38 -3.45 3.30
C PRO A 129 -11.17 -4.19 3.86
N ILE A 130 -10.43 -4.95 3.04
CA ILE A 130 -9.21 -5.65 3.45
C ILE A 130 -8.17 -4.64 3.95
N MET A 131 -7.88 -3.59 3.19
CA MET A 131 -6.94 -2.56 3.60
C MET A 131 -7.34 -1.92 4.93
N ARG A 132 -8.61 -1.50 5.08
CA ARG A 132 -9.12 -0.86 6.30
C ARG A 132 -9.13 -1.78 7.52
N ASN A 133 -9.33 -3.07 7.33
CA ASN A 133 -9.33 -4.04 8.44
C ASN A 133 -7.91 -4.45 8.85
N PHE A 134 -6.97 -4.47 7.92
CA PHE A 134 -5.63 -4.98 8.17
C PHE A 134 -4.62 -3.90 8.54
N MET A 135 -4.84 -2.67 8.07
CA MET A 135 -3.99 -1.52 8.39
C MET A 135 -4.65 -0.65 9.47
N ASP A 136 -3.84 0.05 10.24
CA ASP A 136 -4.34 0.91 11.32
C ASP A 136 -4.80 2.26 10.77
N GLU A 137 -4.17 2.76 9.69
CA GLU A 137 -4.62 3.94 8.96
C GLU A 137 -4.62 3.66 7.46
N VAL A 138 -5.63 4.15 6.77
CA VAL A 138 -5.72 4.13 5.30
C VAL A 138 -6.28 5.47 4.83
N GLN A 139 -5.50 6.20 4.05
CA GLN A 139 -5.85 7.53 3.53
C GLN A 139 -5.61 7.57 2.02
N TYR A 140 -6.54 8.14 1.29
CA TYR A 140 -6.40 8.36 -0.14
C TYR A 140 -6.47 9.85 -0.46
N SER A 141 -5.57 10.31 -1.30
CA SER A 141 -5.57 11.67 -1.84
C SER A 141 -5.32 11.65 -3.34
N SER A 142 -5.84 12.64 -4.02
CA SER A 142 -5.65 12.80 -5.46
C SER A 142 -5.46 14.27 -5.81
N ASN A 143 -4.46 14.52 -6.65
CA ASN A 143 -4.12 15.86 -7.11
C ASN A 143 -3.78 15.79 -8.61
N ASP A 144 -4.26 16.76 -9.41
CA ASP A 144 -4.05 16.79 -10.85
C ASP A 144 -2.58 16.93 -11.25
N GLN A 145 -1.75 17.50 -10.38
CA GLN A 145 -0.32 17.71 -10.62
C GLN A 145 0.54 16.53 -10.19
N THR A 146 0.21 15.91 -9.05
CA THR A 146 1.04 14.87 -8.41
C THR A 146 0.49 13.46 -8.58
N GLY A 147 -0.74 13.32 -9.04
CA GLY A 147 -1.43 12.03 -9.20
C GLY A 147 -2.14 11.59 -7.93
N ASN A 148 -2.31 10.29 -7.79
CA ASN A 148 -3.02 9.64 -6.70
C ASN A 148 -2.04 9.08 -5.69
N THR A 149 -2.36 9.17 -4.42
CA THR A 149 -1.59 8.59 -3.31
C THR A 149 -2.51 7.84 -2.38
N LEU A 150 -2.23 6.57 -2.17
CA LEU A 150 -2.82 5.76 -1.11
C LEU A 150 -1.77 5.57 -0.01
N ARG A 151 -2.04 6.10 1.17
CA ARG A 151 -1.17 5.99 2.34
C ARG A 151 -1.76 4.98 3.33
N MET A 152 -0.96 4.01 3.72
CA MET A 152 -1.30 3.00 4.72
C MET A 152 -0.27 3.00 5.85
N VAL A 153 -0.73 2.85 7.08
CA VAL A 153 0.13 2.76 8.27
C VAL A 153 -0.22 1.54 9.10
N LYS A 154 0.80 0.85 9.56
CA LYS A 154 0.69 -0.22 10.54
C LYS A 154 1.57 0.08 11.74
N TYR A 155 1.00 0.06 12.92
CA TYR A 155 1.71 0.28 14.19
C TYR A 155 2.12 -1.04 14.81
N LEU A 156 3.39 -1.12 15.21
CA LEU A 156 3.86 -2.23 16.04
C LEU A 156 3.25 -2.09 17.45
N LYS A 157 2.45 -3.05 17.85
CA LYS A 157 1.90 -3.08 19.19
C LYS A 157 3.03 -3.39 20.16
N LYS A 158 3.28 -2.52 21.13
CA LYS A 158 4.17 -2.83 22.25
C LYS A 158 3.51 -3.92 23.07
N SER A 159 4.21 -5.03 23.23
CA SER A 159 3.85 -6.10 24.15
C SER A 159 3.93 -5.59 25.60
#